data_bd91480272620365a8f2c1b357644caa
#
_entry.id   bd91480272620365a8f2c1b357644caa
#
_cell.length_a   1.000
_cell.length_b   1.000
_cell.length_c   1.000
_cell.angle_alpha   90.00
_cell.angle_beta   90.00
_cell.angle_gamma   90.00
#
_symmetry.space_group_name_H-M   'P 1'
#
loop_
_entity.id
_entity.type
_entity.pdbx_description
1 polymer ?
#
loop_
_entity_poly.entity_id
_entity_poly.type
_entity_poly.pdbx_seq_one_letter_code
_entity_poly.pdbx_strand_id
1 'polypeptide(L)'
;MNTHYDVIVIGSGLGGLAAATTLQRGGRRTLLLERHSVPGGAATSFVRGRFEFEVSLHQLGGMGGHGPLKAVLDELDVTRRLEWLEDRDLCRTFVPGEVDVRLPHDWSGLADVLDGLSPGNRPQIVRFLDIVRETGLWQLAARANLHRIPEQLEWLKTLPDVRRYALRTFREVLDEFFTDERLKLVLSSYWSYNGQLPHRIAFVDMARLLTLYVETRPYQVVGGGQALSSALVESFEEAGGELRLNTNVVQILTHGGSAVGVRLENGDTVGAELVVSNAPSTTTYTRLLDDPGVVPAYVLQGLRARRPGASASCLFLGVDASPKELGFTAATTFLSASLDEQSVLRGAYSLTEPCPFLIVTCYDVQPTGFAPKGCTQVVLSAIQYAEPWESLAPEDYAAAKASCAESQLDLAETLVPGLRDAIEEAELATPLTFKRYTNQPGGAIYGFDQDITDSWLFHDEDLKQNVPGLLLTSNWTTSGGYNSNLVTASRRCQGLLAMGQ
;
A
#
# COMPACT_ATOMS: atom_id res chain seq x y z
N MET A 1 -21.23 21.18 -26.62
CA MET A 1 -21.05 21.64 -25.23
C MET A 1 -19.56 21.88 -25.02
N ASN A 2 -19.19 22.97 -24.40
CA ASN A 2 -17.76 23.26 -24.19
C ASN A 2 -17.22 22.29 -23.12
N THR A 3 -16.46 21.29 -23.55
CA THR A 3 -15.98 20.16 -22.73
C THR A 3 -14.60 20.46 -22.16
N HIS A 4 -14.42 21.66 -21.63
CA HIS A 4 -13.17 22.10 -21.02
C HIS A 4 -13.31 22.17 -19.51
N TYR A 5 -12.37 21.53 -18.78
CA TYR A 5 -12.25 21.55 -17.32
C TYR A 5 -10.96 22.26 -16.93
N ASP A 6 -10.87 22.71 -15.66
CA ASP A 6 -9.58 23.18 -15.15
C ASP A 6 -8.67 21.96 -14.95
N VAL A 7 -9.24 20.83 -14.48
CA VAL A 7 -8.49 19.62 -14.21
C VAL A 7 -9.21 18.37 -14.73
N ILE A 8 -8.48 17.45 -15.34
CA ILE A 8 -8.90 16.08 -15.59
C ILE A 8 -8.02 15.15 -14.78
N VAL A 9 -8.64 14.24 -14.00
CA VAL A 9 -7.94 13.18 -13.26
C VAL A 9 -8.21 11.84 -13.93
N ILE A 10 -7.15 11.08 -14.23
CA ILE A 10 -7.20 9.75 -14.88
C ILE A 10 -7.04 8.68 -13.81
N GLY A 11 -8.08 7.89 -13.56
CA GLY A 11 -8.12 6.78 -12.63
C GLY A 11 -8.53 7.17 -11.21
N SER A 12 -9.52 6.47 -10.67
CA SER A 12 -10.10 6.68 -9.34
C SER A 12 -9.48 5.81 -8.24
N GLY A 13 -8.25 5.34 -8.39
CA GLY A 13 -7.49 4.79 -7.25
C GLY A 13 -7.27 5.88 -6.19
N LEU A 14 -6.85 5.53 -4.98
CA LEU A 14 -6.77 6.46 -3.84
C LEU A 14 -5.98 7.74 -4.13
N GLY A 15 -4.88 7.65 -4.87
CA GLY A 15 -4.12 8.85 -5.28
C GLY A 15 -4.92 9.77 -6.19
N GLY A 16 -5.70 9.20 -7.14
CA GLY A 16 -6.58 9.96 -8.02
C GLY A 16 -7.77 10.57 -7.29
N LEU A 17 -8.41 9.81 -6.40
CA LEU A 17 -9.51 10.31 -5.56
C LEU A 17 -9.04 11.44 -4.64
N ALA A 18 -7.91 11.28 -3.97
CA ALA A 18 -7.34 12.34 -3.12
C ALA A 18 -7.01 13.60 -3.92
N ALA A 19 -6.40 13.45 -5.10
CA ALA A 19 -6.09 14.57 -5.99
C ALA A 19 -7.36 15.29 -6.48
N ALA A 20 -8.34 14.52 -7.01
CA ALA A 20 -9.60 15.07 -7.51
C ALA A 20 -10.36 15.82 -6.42
N THR A 21 -10.52 15.23 -5.25
CA THR A 21 -11.22 15.84 -4.11
C THR A 21 -10.50 17.11 -3.63
N THR A 22 -9.15 17.05 -3.52
CA THR A 22 -8.35 18.22 -3.10
C THR A 22 -8.50 19.38 -4.09
N LEU A 23 -8.37 19.11 -5.39
CA LEU A 23 -8.43 20.16 -6.42
C LEU A 23 -9.85 20.72 -6.56
N GLN A 24 -10.87 19.88 -6.53
CA GLN A 24 -12.26 20.32 -6.59
C GLN A 24 -12.64 21.20 -5.39
N ARG A 25 -12.27 20.77 -4.16
CA ARG A 25 -12.50 21.57 -2.95
C ARG A 25 -11.67 22.85 -2.91
N GLY A 26 -10.54 22.85 -3.62
CA GLY A 26 -9.72 24.03 -3.87
C GLY A 26 -10.27 25.00 -4.94
N GLY A 27 -11.47 24.72 -5.48
CA GLY A 27 -12.16 25.60 -6.43
C GLY A 27 -11.83 25.33 -7.91
N ARG A 28 -11.12 24.24 -8.23
CA ARG A 28 -10.84 23.85 -9.62
C ARG A 28 -11.96 22.95 -10.16
N ARG A 29 -12.56 23.31 -11.29
CA ARG A 29 -13.56 22.47 -11.95
C ARG A 29 -12.93 21.17 -12.44
N THR A 30 -13.18 20.07 -11.74
CA THR A 30 -12.48 18.78 -11.90
C THR A 30 -13.38 17.69 -12.47
N LEU A 31 -12.88 16.99 -13.49
CA LEU A 31 -13.45 15.77 -14.06
C LEU A 31 -12.58 14.57 -13.66
N LEU A 32 -13.16 13.57 -12.99
CA LEU A 32 -12.52 12.31 -12.67
C LEU A 32 -13.02 11.19 -13.61
N LEU A 33 -12.10 10.55 -14.31
CA LEU A 33 -12.37 9.51 -15.30
C LEU A 33 -11.88 8.15 -14.81
N GLU A 34 -12.76 7.17 -14.73
CA GLU A 34 -12.46 5.81 -14.29
C GLU A 34 -12.94 4.79 -15.35
N ARG A 35 -12.03 3.89 -15.74
CA ARG A 35 -12.34 2.84 -16.72
C ARG A 35 -13.24 1.73 -16.16
N HIS A 36 -13.22 1.52 -14.85
CA HIS A 36 -14.00 0.49 -14.17
C HIS A 36 -15.43 0.97 -13.84
N SER A 37 -16.30 0.03 -13.50
CA SER A 37 -17.69 0.33 -13.07
C SER A 37 -17.79 0.75 -11.59
N VAL A 38 -16.72 0.64 -10.83
CA VAL A 38 -16.62 1.06 -9.41
C VAL A 38 -15.35 1.86 -9.18
N PRO A 39 -15.36 2.89 -8.32
CA PRO A 39 -14.18 3.64 -7.95
C PRO A 39 -13.35 2.91 -6.92
N GLY A 40 -12.08 3.32 -6.74
CA GLY A 40 -11.21 2.88 -5.66
C GLY A 40 -9.92 2.18 -6.12
N GLY A 41 -9.90 1.61 -7.32
CA GLY A 41 -8.76 0.80 -7.78
C GLY A 41 -8.59 -0.46 -6.93
N ALA A 42 -7.48 -0.57 -6.17
CA ALA A 42 -7.28 -1.66 -5.22
C ALA A 42 -8.04 -1.46 -3.89
N ALA A 43 -8.49 -0.23 -3.60
CA ALA A 43 -9.30 0.09 -2.42
C ALA A 43 -10.78 -0.16 -2.73
N THR A 44 -11.14 -1.43 -2.88
CA THR A 44 -12.46 -1.90 -3.29
C THR A 44 -12.79 -3.22 -2.61
N SER A 45 -14.05 -3.65 -2.71
CA SER A 45 -14.53 -4.96 -2.28
C SER A 45 -15.23 -5.70 -3.43
N PHE A 46 -15.47 -7.00 -3.24
CA PHE A 46 -16.28 -7.81 -4.13
C PHE A 46 -17.08 -8.83 -3.34
N VAL A 47 -18.17 -9.35 -3.93
CA VAL A 47 -19.08 -10.28 -3.26
C VAL A 47 -18.99 -11.68 -3.90
N ARG A 48 -18.98 -12.72 -3.04
CA ARG A 48 -19.20 -14.12 -3.41
C ARG A 48 -20.15 -14.75 -2.38
N GLY A 49 -21.16 -15.45 -2.88
CA GLY A 49 -22.19 -16.00 -2.00
C GLY A 49 -22.79 -14.92 -1.10
N ARG A 50 -22.70 -15.12 0.19
CA ARG A 50 -23.18 -14.21 1.23
C ARG A 50 -22.08 -13.35 1.88
N PHE A 51 -20.84 -13.43 1.38
CA PHE A 51 -19.69 -12.72 1.91
C PHE A 51 -19.30 -11.55 1.00
N GLU A 52 -18.91 -10.44 1.61
CA GLU A 52 -18.20 -9.36 0.96
C GLU A 52 -16.72 -9.48 1.30
N PHE A 53 -15.84 -9.32 0.33
CA PHE A 53 -14.40 -9.49 0.48
C PHE A 53 -13.67 -8.17 0.30
N GLU A 54 -12.91 -7.78 1.32
CA GLU A 54 -11.94 -6.68 1.24
C GLU A 54 -10.75 -7.10 0.37
N VAL A 55 -10.40 -6.28 -0.63
CA VAL A 55 -9.36 -6.65 -1.60
C VAL A 55 -7.96 -6.47 -1.05
N SER A 56 -7.68 -5.38 -0.31
CA SER A 56 -6.28 -5.05 0.00
C SER A 56 -6.05 -4.23 1.28
N LEU A 57 -7.10 -3.77 1.97
CA LEU A 57 -6.96 -3.01 3.20
C LEU A 57 -6.85 -3.95 4.41
N HIS A 58 -5.65 -4.13 4.94
CA HIS A 58 -5.47 -4.90 6.19
C HIS A 58 -5.59 -3.98 7.42
N GLN A 59 -4.83 -2.91 7.44
CA GLN A 59 -4.77 -1.93 8.52
C GLN A 59 -4.36 -0.56 7.97
N LEU A 60 -4.84 0.51 8.59
CA LEU A 60 -4.45 1.89 8.30
C LEU A 60 -3.68 2.51 9.47
N GLY A 61 -2.42 2.84 9.25
CA GLY A 61 -1.67 3.75 10.12
C GLY A 61 -1.94 5.22 9.75
N GLY A 62 -1.67 6.13 10.67
CA GLY A 62 -1.80 7.57 10.41
C GLY A 62 -3.16 8.17 10.77
N MET A 63 -4.04 7.40 11.46
CA MET A 63 -5.37 7.86 11.87
C MET A 63 -5.41 8.37 13.32
N GLY A 64 -4.59 7.81 14.22
CA GLY A 64 -4.59 8.21 15.63
C GLY A 64 -3.87 9.54 15.87
N GLY A 65 -4.31 10.28 16.90
CA GLY A 65 -3.67 11.52 17.34
C GLY A 65 -3.55 12.57 16.22
N HIS A 66 -2.32 13.02 15.95
CA HIS A 66 -1.98 13.96 14.87
C HIS A 66 -1.47 13.23 13.61
N GLY A 67 -2.03 12.06 13.32
CA GLY A 67 -1.64 11.24 12.18
C GLY A 67 -1.80 11.96 10.84
N PRO A 68 -0.85 11.80 9.90
CA PRO A 68 -0.86 12.51 8.63
C PRO A 68 -2.06 12.15 7.73
N LEU A 69 -2.54 10.89 7.81
CA LEU A 69 -3.71 10.45 7.05
C LEU A 69 -4.98 11.10 7.58
N LYS A 70 -5.15 11.12 8.92
CA LYS A 70 -6.30 11.78 9.54
C LYS A 70 -6.40 13.24 9.15
N ALA A 71 -5.28 13.97 9.19
CA ALA A 71 -5.25 15.38 8.80
C ALA A 71 -5.74 15.59 7.35
N VAL A 72 -5.30 14.75 6.41
CA VAL A 72 -5.76 14.81 5.01
C VAL A 72 -7.24 14.45 4.88
N LEU A 73 -7.69 13.38 5.53
CA LEU A 73 -9.10 12.97 5.44
C LEU A 73 -10.06 13.95 6.13
N ASP A 74 -9.60 14.66 7.18
CA ASP A 74 -10.35 15.77 7.78
C ASP A 74 -10.49 16.95 6.80
N GLU A 75 -9.39 17.35 6.14
CA GLU A 75 -9.39 18.42 5.13
C GLU A 75 -10.28 18.07 3.92
N LEU A 76 -10.32 16.80 3.54
CA LEU A 76 -11.16 16.29 2.46
C LEU A 76 -12.61 15.99 2.90
N ASP A 77 -12.96 16.23 4.16
CA ASP A 77 -14.30 15.98 4.72
C ASP A 77 -14.72 14.49 4.65
N VAL A 78 -13.78 13.57 4.82
CA VAL A 78 -13.97 12.13 4.73
C VAL A 78 -14.07 11.45 6.09
N THR A 79 -13.27 11.88 7.07
CA THR A 79 -13.18 11.21 8.39
C THR A 79 -14.56 11.01 9.05
N ARG A 80 -15.43 12.03 9.01
CA ARG A 80 -16.76 12.00 9.63
C ARG A 80 -17.80 11.13 8.90
N ARG A 81 -17.49 10.66 7.69
CA ARG A 81 -18.37 9.83 6.85
C ARG A 81 -18.21 8.35 7.13
N LEU A 82 -17.17 7.99 7.89
CA LEU A 82 -16.76 6.62 8.11
C LEU A 82 -16.73 6.29 9.60
N GLU A 83 -17.00 5.05 9.92
CA GLU A 83 -16.77 4.49 11.24
C GLU A 83 -15.37 3.84 11.28
N TRP A 84 -14.56 4.29 12.26
CA TRP A 84 -13.17 3.88 12.42
C TRP A 84 -13.04 2.98 13.63
N LEU A 85 -12.42 1.83 13.45
CA LEU A 85 -12.20 0.82 14.49
C LEU A 85 -10.69 0.75 14.78
N GLU A 86 -10.31 1.13 16.01
CA GLU A 86 -8.91 1.03 16.45
C GLU A 86 -8.57 -0.42 16.77
N ASP A 87 -7.48 -0.97 16.20
CA ASP A 87 -6.97 -2.28 16.56
C ASP A 87 -6.28 -2.23 17.92
N ARG A 88 -6.49 -3.28 18.73
CA ARG A 88 -5.90 -3.37 20.08
C ARG A 88 -4.39 -3.48 20.07
N ASP A 89 -3.88 -4.22 19.09
CA ASP A 89 -2.47 -4.56 18.92
C ASP A 89 -2.00 -4.09 17.55
N LEU A 90 -0.70 -3.91 17.38
CA LEU A 90 -0.10 -3.71 16.05
C LEU A 90 -0.37 -4.92 15.17
N CYS A 91 0.00 -6.09 15.66
CA CYS A 91 -0.17 -7.38 14.98
C CYS A 91 0.16 -8.54 15.93
N ARG A 92 -0.13 -9.76 15.48
CA ARG A 92 0.47 -10.99 16.01
C ARG A 92 1.57 -11.46 15.06
N THR A 93 2.69 -11.90 15.59
CA THR A 93 3.73 -12.59 14.82
C THR A 93 3.79 -14.04 15.28
N PHE A 94 3.66 -14.96 14.35
CA PHE A 94 3.59 -16.38 14.63
C PHE A 94 4.55 -17.17 13.73
N VAL A 95 5.36 -18.04 14.36
CA VAL A 95 6.18 -19.07 13.70
C VAL A 95 5.96 -20.37 14.47
N PRO A 96 5.48 -21.45 13.84
CA PRO A 96 5.14 -22.69 14.54
C PRO A 96 6.28 -23.22 15.42
N GLY A 97 6.03 -23.35 16.72
CA GLY A 97 7.01 -23.85 17.69
C GLY A 97 8.13 -22.89 18.09
N GLU A 98 8.26 -21.73 17.46
CA GLU A 98 9.37 -20.78 17.67
C GLU A 98 8.92 -19.42 18.24
N VAL A 99 7.84 -18.84 17.69
CA VAL A 99 7.37 -17.48 18.03
C VAL A 99 5.85 -17.45 18.07
N ASP A 100 5.30 -16.89 19.13
CA ASP A 100 3.89 -16.49 19.23
C ASP A 100 3.77 -15.25 20.12
N VAL A 101 3.81 -14.07 19.50
CA VAL A 101 3.77 -12.81 20.24
C VAL A 101 2.79 -11.84 19.62
N ARG A 102 2.13 -11.05 20.48
CA ARG A 102 1.35 -9.87 20.08
C ARG A 102 2.14 -8.62 20.37
N LEU A 103 2.21 -7.75 19.41
CA LEU A 103 2.95 -6.50 19.50
C LEU A 103 2.00 -5.37 19.87
N PRO A 104 2.14 -4.75 21.05
CA PRO A 104 1.35 -3.59 21.42
C PRO A 104 1.75 -2.35 20.62
N HIS A 105 0.85 -1.38 20.55
CA HIS A 105 1.05 -0.13 19.80
C HIS A 105 1.70 0.99 20.67
N ASP A 106 2.59 0.62 21.58
CA ASP A 106 3.39 1.58 22.36
C ASP A 106 4.82 1.09 22.56
N TRP A 107 5.78 2.03 22.61
CA TRP A 107 7.21 1.73 22.65
C TRP A 107 7.65 0.94 23.89
N SER A 108 7.04 1.23 25.05
CA SER A 108 7.37 0.53 26.30
C SER A 108 6.88 -0.92 26.26
N GLY A 109 5.61 -1.11 25.86
CA GLY A 109 5.04 -2.44 25.70
C GLY A 109 5.76 -3.27 24.67
N LEU A 110 6.18 -2.66 23.54
CA LEU A 110 7.05 -3.33 22.55
C LEU A 110 8.35 -3.81 23.20
N ALA A 111 9.04 -2.94 23.96
CA ALA A 111 10.27 -3.31 24.65
C ALA A 111 10.06 -4.46 25.65
N ASP A 112 8.91 -4.48 26.36
CA ASP A 112 8.57 -5.54 27.32
C ASP A 112 8.34 -6.89 26.62
N VAL A 113 7.58 -6.91 25.52
CA VAL A 113 7.34 -8.14 24.71
C VAL A 113 8.64 -8.67 24.12
N LEU A 114 9.48 -7.81 23.56
CA LEU A 114 10.74 -8.18 22.94
C LEU A 114 11.77 -8.68 23.98
N ASP A 115 11.81 -8.08 25.18
CA ASP A 115 12.66 -8.57 26.28
C ASP A 115 12.17 -9.94 26.81
N GLY A 116 10.83 -10.15 26.84
CA GLY A 116 10.27 -11.45 27.15
C GLY A 116 10.64 -12.55 26.15
N LEU A 117 10.74 -12.20 24.86
CA LEU A 117 11.17 -13.13 23.79
C LEU A 117 12.66 -13.45 23.87
N SER A 118 13.48 -12.48 24.26
CA SER A 118 14.95 -12.60 24.30
C SER A 118 15.52 -11.94 25.59
N PRO A 119 15.38 -12.62 26.75
CA PRO A 119 15.70 -12.05 28.05
C PRO A 119 17.17 -11.60 28.16
N GLY A 120 17.37 -10.41 28.77
CA GLY A 120 18.70 -9.82 28.97
C GLY A 120 19.15 -8.88 27.86
N ASN A 121 18.34 -8.74 26.79
CA ASN A 121 18.64 -7.81 25.68
C ASN A 121 17.92 -6.45 25.81
N ARG A 122 17.23 -6.18 26.93
CA ARG A 122 16.45 -4.95 27.10
C ARG A 122 17.19 -3.65 26.78
N PRO A 123 18.44 -3.42 27.22
CA PRO A 123 19.14 -2.19 26.87
C PRO A 123 19.36 -2.00 25.37
N GLN A 124 19.69 -3.08 24.66
CA GLN A 124 19.86 -3.09 23.19
C GLN A 124 18.54 -2.88 22.48
N ILE A 125 17.45 -3.52 22.96
CA ILE A 125 16.09 -3.37 22.43
C ILE A 125 15.64 -1.92 22.55
N VAL A 126 15.73 -1.31 23.74
CA VAL A 126 15.34 0.09 23.95
C VAL A 126 16.15 1.00 23.03
N ARG A 127 17.50 0.82 22.99
CA ARG A 127 18.35 1.63 22.12
C ARG A 127 17.99 1.50 20.64
N PHE A 128 17.68 0.30 20.17
CA PHE A 128 17.24 0.07 18.79
C PHE A 128 15.90 0.75 18.50
N LEU A 129 14.91 0.62 19.40
CA LEU A 129 13.59 1.24 19.26
C LEU A 129 13.68 2.77 19.28
N ASP A 130 14.58 3.36 20.09
CA ASP A 130 14.85 4.81 20.08
C ASP A 130 15.37 5.28 18.72
N ILE A 131 16.29 4.53 18.10
CA ILE A 131 16.81 4.83 16.76
C ILE A 131 15.72 4.70 15.70
N VAL A 132 14.91 3.65 15.77
CA VAL A 132 13.75 3.46 14.88
C VAL A 132 12.80 4.65 14.99
N ARG A 133 12.44 5.03 16.21
CA ARG A 133 11.54 6.15 16.48
C ARG A 133 12.10 7.47 15.97
N GLU A 134 13.34 7.80 16.29
CA GLU A 134 14.00 9.03 15.83
C GLU A 134 14.03 9.12 14.31
N THR A 135 14.48 8.03 13.64
CA THR A 135 14.55 7.94 12.19
C THR A 135 13.17 8.05 11.54
N GLY A 136 12.18 7.35 12.09
CA GLY A 136 10.83 7.36 11.58
C GLY A 136 10.14 8.73 11.73
N LEU A 137 10.27 9.37 12.88
CA LEU A 137 9.73 10.73 13.10
C LEU A 137 10.37 11.74 12.18
N TRP A 138 11.70 11.68 11.99
CA TRP A 138 12.39 12.52 11.02
C TRP A 138 11.81 12.35 9.62
N GLN A 139 11.64 11.12 9.15
CA GLN A 139 11.14 10.86 7.80
C GLN A 139 9.66 11.25 7.62
N LEU A 140 8.82 11.03 8.64
CA LEU A 140 7.42 11.47 8.60
C LEU A 140 7.33 13.00 8.50
N ALA A 141 8.15 13.73 9.27
CA ALA A 141 8.24 15.18 9.18
C ALA A 141 8.80 15.66 7.84
N ALA A 142 9.81 14.99 7.29
CA ALA A 142 10.37 15.26 5.98
C ALA A 142 9.33 15.13 4.87
N ARG A 143 8.53 14.08 4.88
CA ARG A 143 7.44 13.87 3.90
C ARG A 143 6.32 14.90 4.01
N ALA A 144 5.97 15.31 5.22
CA ALA A 144 4.97 16.35 5.42
C ALA A 144 5.42 17.72 4.86
N ASN A 145 6.73 17.94 4.71
CA ASN A 145 7.37 19.18 4.29
C ASN A 145 8.22 19.01 3.02
N LEU A 146 7.69 18.33 1.99
CA LEU A 146 8.40 18.03 0.73
C LEU A 146 9.02 19.25 0.04
N HIS A 147 8.50 20.44 0.29
CA HIS A 147 9.00 21.71 -0.26
C HIS A 147 10.13 22.35 0.55
N ARG A 148 10.56 21.76 1.68
CA ARG A 148 11.56 22.32 2.61
C ARG A 148 12.82 21.45 2.74
N ILE A 149 13.29 20.88 1.64
CA ILE A 149 14.47 20.01 1.61
C ILE A 149 15.73 20.61 2.29
N PRO A 150 16.06 21.91 2.15
CA PRO A 150 17.23 22.49 2.84
C PRO A 150 17.15 22.35 4.37
N GLU A 151 15.97 22.54 4.97
CA GLU A 151 15.79 22.39 6.43
C GLU A 151 15.95 20.93 6.88
N GLN A 152 15.55 19.98 6.05
CA GLN A 152 15.69 18.55 6.31
C GLN A 152 17.17 18.14 6.34
N LEU A 153 18.01 18.69 5.46
CA LEU A 153 19.44 18.44 5.46
C LEU A 153 20.13 19.00 6.70
N GLU A 154 19.67 20.13 7.22
CA GLU A 154 20.19 20.65 8.49
C GLU A 154 19.83 19.75 9.67
N TRP A 155 18.63 19.17 9.69
CA TRP A 155 18.26 18.19 10.72
C TRP A 155 19.17 16.94 10.73
N LEU A 156 19.57 16.44 9.55
CA LEU A 156 20.50 15.31 9.46
C LEU A 156 21.85 15.57 10.15
N LYS A 157 22.28 16.85 10.26
CA LYS A 157 23.50 17.18 11.00
C LYS A 157 23.34 17.00 12.51
N THR A 158 22.13 17.13 13.03
CA THR A 158 21.81 17.00 14.45
C THR A 158 21.38 15.59 14.86
N LEU A 159 21.15 14.69 13.88
CA LEU A 159 20.67 13.33 14.09
C LEU A 159 21.73 12.28 13.64
N PRO A 160 22.74 12.02 14.49
CA PRO A 160 23.87 11.15 14.13
C PRO A 160 23.43 9.71 13.81
N ASP A 161 22.42 9.18 14.49
CA ASP A 161 21.92 7.82 14.26
C ASP A 161 21.18 7.72 12.93
N VAL A 162 20.33 8.67 12.59
CA VAL A 162 19.67 8.74 11.28
C VAL A 162 20.73 8.74 10.17
N ARG A 163 21.77 9.57 10.31
CA ARG A 163 22.86 9.64 9.34
C ARG A 163 23.67 8.34 9.23
N ARG A 164 23.80 7.59 10.35
CA ARG A 164 24.55 6.33 10.40
C ARG A 164 23.78 5.18 9.78
N TYR A 165 22.45 5.11 10.01
CA TYR A 165 21.65 3.91 9.74
C TYR A 165 20.69 4.05 8.57
N ALA A 166 20.24 5.26 8.20
CA ALA A 166 19.13 5.47 7.27
C ALA A 166 19.28 4.71 5.93
N LEU A 167 20.47 4.68 5.37
CA LEU A 167 20.78 4.08 4.06
C LEU A 167 21.47 2.71 4.15
N ARG A 168 21.41 2.06 5.30
CA ARG A 168 21.76 0.65 5.46
C ARG A 168 20.51 -0.19 5.30
N THR A 169 20.66 -1.47 4.98
CA THR A 169 19.49 -2.38 5.00
C THR A 169 19.01 -2.56 6.44
N PHE A 170 17.70 -2.81 6.58
CA PHE A 170 17.12 -3.04 7.92
C PHE A 170 17.79 -4.25 8.60
N ARG A 171 18.10 -5.31 7.83
CA ARG A 171 18.78 -6.51 8.32
C ARG A 171 20.19 -6.21 8.83
N GLU A 172 21.00 -5.43 8.13
CA GLU A 172 22.35 -5.05 8.59
C GLU A 172 22.32 -4.32 9.93
N VAL A 173 21.30 -3.48 10.15
CA VAL A 173 21.16 -2.79 11.43
C VAL A 173 20.71 -3.74 12.53
N LEU A 174 19.76 -4.64 12.23
CA LEU A 174 19.35 -5.69 13.18
C LEU A 174 20.54 -6.58 13.60
N ASP A 175 21.40 -6.97 12.65
CA ASP A 175 22.57 -7.81 12.91
C ASP A 175 23.62 -7.12 13.77
N GLU A 176 23.69 -5.78 13.75
CA GLU A 176 24.56 -5.00 14.64
C GLU A 176 24.06 -5.04 16.10
N PHE A 177 22.75 -5.11 16.31
CA PHE A 177 22.15 -5.06 17.65
C PHE A 177 21.86 -6.44 18.26
N PHE A 178 21.48 -7.43 17.44
CA PHE A 178 20.92 -8.68 17.91
C PHE A 178 21.51 -9.91 17.22
N THR A 179 21.63 -11.01 17.99
CA THR A 179 22.01 -12.33 17.49
C THR A 179 20.81 -13.29 17.43
N ASP A 180 19.74 -13.03 18.18
CA ASP A 180 18.53 -13.87 18.21
C ASP A 180 17.67 -13.63 16.97
N GLU A 181 17.54 -14.65 16.11
CA GLU A 181 16.78 -14.57 14.85
C GLU A 181 15.28 -14.38 15.09
N ARG A 182 14.74 -14.88 16.23
CA ARG A 182 13.32 -14.66 16.58
C ARG A 182 13.05 -13.19 16.80
N LEU A 183 13.97 -12.51 17.53
CA LEU A 183 13.86 -11.07 17.80
C LEU A 183 13.93 -10.27 16.51
N LYS A 184 14.86 -10.62 15.61
CA LYS A 184 14.99 -9.96 14.30
C LYS A 184 13.76 -10.15 13.44
N LEU A 185 13.19 -11.35 13.39
CA LEU A 185 11.97 -11.65 12.64
C LEU A 185 10.79 -10.82 13.19
N VAL A 186 10.61 -10.77 14.51
CA VAL A 186 9.50 -10.00 15.13
C VAL A 186 9.65 -8.51 14.86
N LEU A 187 10.85 -7.94 14.98
CA LEU A 187 11.12 -6.54 14.65
C LEU A 187 10.91 -6.22 13.17
N SER A 188 11.03 -7.21 12.31
CA SER A 188 10.83 -7.08 10.86
C SER A 188 9.41 -7.33 10.40
N SER A 189 8.46 -7.73 11.26
CA SER A 189 7.15 -8.26 10.86
C SER A 189 6.40 -7.45 9.80
N TYR A 190 6.54 -6.14 9.83
CA TYR A 190 5.90 -5.23 8.87
C TYR A 190 6.59 -5.11 7.49
N TRP A 191 7.67 -5.87 7.22
CA TRP A 191 8.38 -5.80 5.94
C TRP A 191 7.45 -5.95 4.72
N SER A 192 6.47 -6.83 4.82
CA SER A 192 5.52 -7.12 3.74
C SER A 192 4.63 -5.94 3.35
N TYR A 193 4.42 -4.97 4.27
CA TYR A 193 3.69 -3.72 3.99
C TYR A 193 4.54 -2.70 3.22
N ASN A 194 5.84 -2.93 3.08
CA ASN A 194 6.71 -2.22 2.14
C ASN A 194 6.98 -3.05 0.87
N GLY A 195 6.64 -4.34 0.87
CA GLY A 195 6.81 -5.24 -0.27
C GLY A 195 8.26 -5.66 -0.53
N GLN A 196 9.18 -5.46 0.44
CA GLN A 196 10.58 -5.83 0.29
C GLN A 196 11.18 -6.37 1.59
N LEU A 197 11.97 -7.44 1.48
CA LEU A 197 12.57 -8.15 2.62
C LEU A 197 13.60 -7.29 3.38
N PRO A 198 13.81 -7.57 4.69
CA PRO A 198 14.70 -6.80 5.56
C PRO A 198 16.14 -6.65 5.06
N HIS A 199 16.68 -7.63 4.33
CA HIS A 199 18.04 -7.56 3.76
C HIS A 199 18.15 -6.70 2.49
N ARG A 200 17.03 -6.16 1.99
CA ARG A 200 16.99 -5.35 0.77
C ARG A 200 16.40 -3.96 1.01
N ILE A 201 15.48 -3.81 1.97
CA ILE A 201 14.84 -2.53 2.26
C ILE A 201 15.75 -1.63 3.10
N ALA A 202 15.70 -0.31 2.83
CA ALA A 202 16.42 0.67 3.63
C ALA A 202 15.86 0.74 5.07
N PHE A 203 16.77 0.91 6.05
CA PHE A 203 16.40 1.07 7.46
C PHE A 203 15.40 2.21 7.67
N VAL A 204 15.59 3.32 6.99
CA VAL A 204 14.73 4.49 7.09
C VAL A 204 13.27 4.19 6.67
N ASP A 205 13.04 3.33 5.67
CA ASP A 205 11.69 3.00 5.20
C ASP A 205 10.95 2.08 6.18
N MET A 206 11.67 1.10 6.78
CA MET A 206 11.11 0.27 7.86
C MET A 206 10.88 1.07 9.14
N ALA A 207 11.83 1.93 9.53
CA ALA A 207 11.71 2.78 10.70
C ALA A 207 10.49 3.71 10.60
N ARG A 208 10.27 4.32 9.42
CA ARG A 208 9.09 5.13 9.16
C ARG A 208 7.79 4.33 9.33
N LEU A 209 7.74 3.14 8.77
CA LEU A 209 6.54 2.31 8.82
C LEU A 209 6.21 1.91 10.27
N LEU A 210 7.18 1.38 11.00
CA LEU A 210 7.01 1.01 12.41
C LEU A 210 6.60 2.22 13.26
N THR A 211 7.28 3.36 13.09
CA THR A 211 6.96 4.59 13.83
C THR A 211 5.55 5.07 13.52
N LEU A 212 5.13 5.03 12.23
CA LEU A 212 3.77 5.42 11.86
C LEU A 212 2.74 4.60 12.63
N TYR A 213 2.88 3.28 12.64
CA TYR A 213 1.92 2.40 13.33
C TYR A 213 1.96 2.53 14.84
N VAL A 214 3.16 2.66 15.45
CA VAL A 214 3.25 2.80 16.92
C VAL A 214 2.73 4.16 17.40
N GLU A 215 3.10 5.26 16.72
CA GLU A 215 2.70 6.61 17.14
C GLU A 215 1.22 6.93 16.81
N THR A 216 0.66 6.35 15.75
CA THR A 216 -0.69 6.71 15.29
C THR A 216 -1.69 5.57 15.33
N ARG A 217 -1.27 4.39 15.80
CA ARG A 217 -2.03 3.15 15.94
C ARG A 217 -2.61 2.60 14.63
N PRO A 218 -2.86 1.31 14.54
CA PRO A 218 -3.58 0.71 13.42
C PRO A 218 -5.09 0.89 13.56
N TYR A 219 -5.76 1.14 12.44
CA TYR A 219 -7.22 1.27 12.34
C TYR A 219 -7.76 0.42 11.20
N GLN A 220 -8.99 -0.02 11.34
CA GLN A 220 -9.83 -0.56 10.28
C GLN A 220 -10.99 0.40 9.98
N VAL A 221 -11.65 0.19 8.86
CA VAL A 221 -12.83 0.96 8.43
C VAL A 221 -13.99 0.00 8.29
N VAL A 222 -15.14 0.33 8.87
CA VAL A 222 -16.38 -0.42 8.61
C VAL A 222 -16.70 -0.30 7.12
N GLY A 223 -16.89 -1.44 6.43
CA GLY A 223 -17.03 -1.51 4.98
C GLY A 223 -15.72 -1.32 4.19
N GLY A 224 -14.57 -1.28 4.87
CA GLY A 224 -13.23 -1.38 4.28
C GLY A 224 -12.84 -0.33 3.25
N GLY A 225 -12.00 -0.77 2.30
CA GLY A 225 -11.46 0.08 1.24
C GLY A 225 -12.53 0.66 0.31
N GLN A 226 -13.61 -0.08 0.05
CA GLN A 226 -14.72 0.43 -0.76
C GLN A 226 -15.46 1.57 -0.06
N ALA A 227 -15.71 1.45 1.25
CA ALA A 227 -16.35 2.52 2.02
C ALA A 227 -15.48 3.80 2.02
N LEU A 228 -14.15 3.65 2.18
CA LEU A 228 -13.21 4.77 2.10
C LEU A 228 -13.24 5.43 0.71
N SER A 229 -13.25 4.63 -0.35
CA SER A 229 -13.32 5.13 -1.74
C SER A 229 -14.63 5.83 -2.02
N SER A 230 -15.75 5.29 -1.55
CA SER A 230 -17.09 5.89 -1.70
C SER A 230 -17.18 7.21 -0.94
N ALA A 231 -16.67 7.29 0.29
CA ALA A 231 -16.65 8.53 1.06
C ALA A 231 -15.82 9.65 0.40
N LEU A 232 -14.71 9.29 -0.28
CA LEU A 232 -13.94 10.25 -1.10
C LEU A 232 -14.73 10.73 -2.31
N VAL A 233 -15.45 9.82 -3.01
CA VAL A 233 -16.33 10.18 -4.14
C VAL A 233 -17.45 11.10 -3.67
N GLU A 234 -18.14 10.77 -2.58
CA GLU A 234 -19.19 11.61 -2.01
C GLU A 234 -18.68 13.04 -1.71
N SER A 235 -17.52 13.14 -1.05
CA SER A 235 -16.93 14.46 -0.78
C SER A 235 -16.55 15.21 -2.05
N PHE A 236 -16.08 14.50 -3.09
CA PHE A 236 -15.75 15.07 -4.39
C PHE A 236 -16.98 15.62 -5.13
N GLU A 237 -18.05 14.82 -5.20
CA GLU A 237 -19.30 15.18 -5.90
C GLU A 237 -20.09 16.26 -5.15
N GLU A 238 -20.13 16.22 -3.81
CA GLU A 238 -20.75 17.29 -3.01
C GLU A 238 -20.04 18.64 -3.19
N ALA A 239 -18.72 18.62 -3.47
CA ALA A 239 -17.99 19.83 -3.82
C ALA A 239 -18.22 20.28 -5.28
N GLY A 240 -19.05 19.58 -6.06
CA GLY A 240 -19.39 19.86 -7.45
C GLY A 240 -18.48 19.22 -8.48
N GLY A 241 -17.68 18.22 -8.10
CA GLY A 241 -16.85 17.41 -8.99
C GLY A 241 -17.69 16.47 -9.86
N GLU A 242 -17.19 16.11 -11.03
CA GLU A 242 -17.84 15.20 -11.97
C GLU A 242 -17.06 13.89 -12.08
N LEU A 243 -17.69 12.75 -11.72
CA LEU A 243 -17.13 11.40 -11.90
C LEU A 243 -17.79 10.71 -13.09
N ARG A 244 -16.97 10.15 -13.99
CA ARG A 244 -17.43 9.26 -15.06
C ARG A 244 -16.79 7.89 -14.93
N LEU A 245 -17.59 6.90 -14.55
CA LEU A 245 -17.23 5.48 -14.55
C LEU A 245 -17.36 4.90 -15.95
N ASN A 246 -16.82 3.70 -16.17
CA ASN A 246 -16.80 3.00 -17.46
C ASN A 246 -16.26 3.90 -18.60
N THR A 247 -15.32 4.78 -18.26
CA THR A 247 -14.75 5.78 -19.19
C THR A 247 -13.22 5.61 -19.23
N ASN A 248 -12.75 4.92 -20.26
CA ASN A 248 -11.34 4.64 -20.44
C ASN A 248 -10.63 5.76 -21.19
N VAL A 249 -9.59 6.32 -20.58
CA VAL A 249 -8.67 7.26 -21.24
C VAL A 249 -7.61 6.46 -21.99
N VAL A 250 -7.52 6.67 -23.29
CA VAL A 250 -6.56 5.98 -24.15
C VAL A 250 -5.36 6.85 -24.51
N GLN A 251 -5.48 8.19 -24.36
CA GLN A 251 -4.39 9.09 -24.71
C GLN A 251 -4.46 10.40 -23.89
N ILE A 252 -3.30 10.92 -23.49
CA ILE A 252 -3.09 12.27 -22.97
C ILE A 252 -2.62 13.11 -24.16
N LEU A 253 -3.36 14.14 -24.50
CA LEU A 253 -3.09 15.03 -25.63
C LEU A 253 -2.09 16.10 -25.23
N THR A 254 -1.10 16.35 -26.10
CA THR A 254 -0.08 17.39 -25.91
C THR A 254 -0.16 18.47 -26.98
N HIS A 255 0.17 19.70 -26.60
CA HIS A 255 0.33 20.80 -27.52
C HIS A 255 1.44 21.75 -27.02
N GLY A 256 2.39 22.09 -27.91
CA GLY A 256 3.52 22.93 -27.53
C GLY A 256 4.38 22.41 -26.38
N GLY A 257 4.45 21.06 -26.24
CA GLY A 257 5.22 20.41 -25.16
C GLY A 257 4.48 20.29 -23.82
N SER A 258 3.21 20.72 -23.74
CA SER A 258 2.38 20.67 -22.52
C SER A 258 1.19 19.73 -22.70
N ALA A 259 0.75 19.05 -21.64
CA ALA A 259 -0.51 18.32 -21.64
C ALA A 259 -1.69 19.32 -21.67
N VAL A 260 -2.70 19.05 -22.53
CA VAL A 260 -3.84 19.97 -22.77
C VAL A 260 -5.20 19.28 -22.68
N GLY A 261 -5.23 17.97 -22.38
CA GLY A 261 -6.46 17.20 -22.28
C GLY A 261 -6.26 15.72 -22.53
N VAL A 262 -7.36 15.02 -22.76
CA VAL A 262 -7.37 13.56 -22.95
C VAL A 262 -8.23 13.14 -24.13
N ARG A 263 -7.95 11.95 -24.68
CA ARG A 263 -8.81 11.23 -25.61
C ARG A 263 -9.37 9.99 -24.94
N LEU A 264 -10.65 9.80 -25.08
CA LEU A 264 -11.40 8.66 -24.57
C LEU A 264 -11.43 7.52 -25.61
N GLU A 265 -11.71 6.31 -25.14
CA GLU A 265 -11.78 5.11 -26.01
C GLU A 265 -12.84 5.20 -27.12
N ASN A 266 -13.94 5.94 -26.86
CA ASN A 266 -14.98 6.20 -27.86
C ASN A 266 -14.59 7.25 -28.92
N GLY A 267 -13.37 7.81 -28.84
CA GLY A 267 -12.84 8.82 -29.74
C GLY A 267 -13.06 10.26 -29.32
N ASP A 268 -13.89 10.54 -28.31
CA ASP A 268 -14.13 11.88 -27.78
C ASP A 268 -12.86 12.47 -27.18
N THR A 269 -12.74 13.79 -27.25
CA THR A 269 -11.65 14.54 -26.63
C THR A 269 -12.19 15.53 -25.58
N VAL A 270 -11.50 15.62 -24.44
CA VAL A 270 -11.83 16.56 -23.37
C VAL A 270 -10.58 17.40 -23.06
N GLY A 271 -10.71 18.72 -23.10
CA GLY A 271 -9.63 19.64 -22.81
C GLY A 271 -9.51 19.96 -21.32
N ALA A 272 -8.28 20.22 -20.84
CA ALA A 272 -8.01 20.70 -19.49
C ALA A 272 -6.73 21.53 -19.44
N GLU A 273 -6.63 22.41 -18.43
CA GLU A 273 -5.39 23.14 -18.10
C GLU A 273 -4.37 22.22 -17.43
N LEU A 274 -4.86 21.26 -16.61
CA LEU A 274 -4.05 20.27 -15.89
C LEU A 274 -4.63 18.89 -16.09
N VAL A 275 -3.79 17.92 -16.45
CA VAL A 275 -4.08 16.49 -16.42
C VAL A 275 -3.35 15.86 -15.23
N VAL A 276 -4.10 15.20 -14.36
CA VAL A 276 -3.53 14.41 -13.24
C VAL A 276 -3.65 12.94 -13.59
N SER A 277 -2.54 12.24 -13.70
CA SER A 277 -2.54 10.80 -13.98
C SER A 277 -2.29 9.99 -12.71
N ASN A 278 -3.27 9.15 -12.35
CA ASN A 278 -3.13 8.13 -11.32
C ASN A 278 -2.78 6.74 -11.93
N ALA A 279 -2.55 6.67 -13.22
CA ALA A 279 -1.98 5.50 -13.86
C ALA A 279 -0.47 5.37 -13.51
N PRO A 280 0.12 4.15 -13.65
CA PRO A 280 1.56 3.96 -13.46
C PRO A 280 2.38 4.99 -14.24
N SER A 281 3.45 5.53 -13.64
CA SER A 281 4.33 6.50 -14.30
C SER A 281 4.90 5.98 -15.62
N THR A 282 5.27 4.69 -15.64
CA THR A 282 5.71 3.99 -16.85
C THR A 282 4.61 4.01 -17.93
N THR A 283 3.38 3.65 -17.60
CA THR A 283 2.24 3.65 -18.53
C THR A 283 1.94 5.07 -18.99
N THR A 284 1.92 6.04 -18.09
CA THR A 284 1.63 7.44 -18.41
C THR A 284 2.62 8.00 -19.43
N TYR A 285 3.92 7.86 -19.17
CA TYR A 285 4.94 8.46 -20.02
C TYR A 285 5.23 7.69 -21.31
N THR A 286 4.99 6.36 -21.35
CA THR A 286 5.36 5.55 -22.54
C THR A 286 4.19 5.10 -23.40
N ARG A 287 2.95 5.19 -22.88
CA ARG A 287 1.78 4.67 -23.60
C ARG A 287 0.63 5.68 -23.70
N LEU A 288 0.38 6.48 -22.63
CA LEU A 288 -0.76 7.41 -22.64
C LEU A 288 -0.43 8.73 -23.35
N LEU A 289 0.78 9.26 -23.23
CA LEU A 289 1.15 10.48 -23.98
C LEU A 289 1.08 10.22 -25.49
N ASP A 290 0.45 11.13 -26.22
CA ASP A 290 0.38 11.12 -27.69
C ASP A 290 1.74 11.45 -28.32
N ASP A 291 2.57 12.26 -27.66
CA ASP A 291 3.97 12.52 -27.99
C ASP A 291 4.89 12.19 -26.80
N PRO A 292 5.47 10.98 -26.73
CA PRO A 292 6.46 10.65 -25.72
C PRO A 292 7.74 11.50 -25.76
N GLY A 293 7.99 12.20 -26.87
CA GLY A 293 9.16 13.08 -27.05
C GLY A 293 9.17 14.30 -26.13
N VAL A 294 8.02 14.65 -25.53
CA VAL A 294 7.92 15.75 -24.54
C VAL A 294 8.51 15.37 -23.19
N VAL A 295 8.72 14.05 -22.91
CA VAL A 295 9.29 13.58 -21.66
C VAL A 295 10.81 13.69 -21.69
N PRO A 296 11.45 14.32 -20.70
CA PRO A 296 12.91 14.41 -20.64
C PRO A 296 13.57 13.02 -20.69
N ALA A 297 14.63 12.87 -21.46
CA ALA A 297 15.30 11.57 -21.67
C ALA A 297 15.77 10.94 -20.36
N TYR A 298 16.25 11.72 -19.38
CA TYR A 298 16.68 11.21 -18.08
C TYR A 298 15.54 10.58 -17.27
N VAL A 299 14.32 11.10 -17.40
CA VAL A 299 13.12 10.50 -16.77
C VAL A 299 12.86 9.11 -17.33
N LEU A 300 12.85 8.99 -18.68
CA LEU A 300 12.65 7.69 -19.34
C LEU A 300 13.78 6.70 -19.03
N GLN A 301 15.02 7.16 -18.86
CA GLN A 301 16.15 6.33 -18.42
C GLN A 301 15.95 5.83 -16.99
N GLY A 302 15.57 6.72 -16.07
CA GLY A 302 15.26 6.39 -14.68
C GLY A 302 14.17 5.33 -14.58
N LEU A 303 13.07 5.49 -15.32
CA LEU A 303 11.96 4.52 -15.33
C LEU A 303 12.40 3.13 -15.86
N ARG A 304 13.26 3.09 -16.88
CA ARG A 304 13.78 1.82 -17.46
C ARG A 304 14.77 1.10 -16.55
N ALA A 305 15.45 1.82 -15.67
CA ALA A 305 16.40 1.25 -14.72
C ALA A 305 15.70 0.56 -13.54
N ARG A 306 14.42 0.86 -13.29
CA ARG A 306 13.63 0.34 -12.16
C ARG A 306 12.75 -0.82 -12.59
N ARG A 307 12.49 -1.73 -11.64
CA ARG A 307 11.60 -2.89 -11.82
C ARG A 307 10.25 -2.66 -11.18
N PRO A 308 9.16 -3.24 -11.75
CA PRO A 308 7.93 -3.42 -11.01
C PRO A 308 8.21 -4.15 -9.70
N GLY A 309 7.61 -3.68 -8.62
CA GLY A 309 7.73 -4.30 -7.32
C GLY A 309 6.91 -5.58 -7.18
N ALA A 310 6.94 -6.13 -5.99
CA ALA A 310 6.18 -7.33 -5.67
C ALA A 310 4.67 -7.14 -5.88
N SER A 311 4.03 -8.21 -6.27
CA SER A 311 2.59 -8.42 -6.26
C SER A 311 2.22 -9.35 -5.10
N ALA A 312 1.05 -9.97 -5.14
CA ALA A 312 0.60 -10.92 -4.15
C ALA A 312 -0.25 -12.03 -4.77
N SER A 313 -0.30 -13.19 -4.10
CA SER A 313 -1.43 -14.11 -4.22
C SER A 313 -2.26 -14.00 -2.95
N CYS A 314 -3.55 -13.71 -3.11
CA CYS A 314 -4.48 -13.52 -2.00
C CYS A 314 -5.61 -14.53 -2.08
N LEU A 315 -5.70 -15.40 -1.08
CA LEU A 315 -6.81 -16.35 -0.93
C LEU A 315 -7.86 -15.74 0.00
N PHE A 316 -8.99 -15.42 -0.56
CA PHE A 316 -10.16 -14.86 0.11
C PHE A 316 -11.06 -16.01 0.56
N LEU A 317 -11.37 -16.08 1.85
CA LEU A 317 -12.14 -17.15 2.47
C LEU A 317 -13.37 -16.57 3.18
N GLY A 318 -14.56 -17.03 2.79
CA GLY A 318 -15.77 -16.89 3.57
C GLY A 318 -15.93 -18.13 4.44
N VAL A 319 -15.94 -17.94 5.76
CA VAL A 319 -15.85 -19.04 6.72
C VAL A 319 -17.09 -19.08 7.60
N ASP A 320 -17.76 -20.23 7.66
CA ASP A 320 -18.94 -20.47 8.49
C ASP A 320 -18.58 -20.81 9.93
N ALA A 321 -17.80 -19.93 10.54
CA ALA A 321 -17.44 -19.93 11.96
C ALA A 321 -17.05 -18.52 12.39
N SER A 322 -17.31 -18.17 13.66
CA SER A 322 -16.90 -16.89 14.21
C SER A 322 -15.38 -16.82 14.44
N PRO A 323 -14.78 -15.62 14.47
CA PRO A 323 -13.36 -15.46 14.79
C PRO A 323 -12.95 -16.14 16.09
N LYS A 324 -13.85 -16.12 17.09
CA LYS A 324 -13.61 -16.73 18.40
C LYS A 324 -13.55 -18.28 18.33
N GLU A 325 -14.44 -18.91 17.57
CA GLU A 325 -14.45 -20.36 17.36
C GLU A 325 -13.19 -20.83 16.64
N LEU A 326 -12.70 -20.02 15.69
CA LEU A 326 -11.45 -20.25 14.96
C LEU A 326 -10.19 -19.90 15.76
N GLY A 327 -10.32 -19.33 16.96
CA GLY A 327 -9.19 -18.94 17.81
C GLY A 327 -8.45 -17.67 17.36
N PHE A 328 -9.04 -16.87 16.48
CA PHE A 328 -8.48 -15.57 16.13
C PHE A 328 -8.53 -14.60 17.31
N THR A 329 -7.40 -13.97 17.57
CA THR A 329 -7.22 -13.04 18.71
C THR A 329 -6.63 -11.70 18.28
N ALA A 330 -6.19 -11.59 17.04
CA ALA A 330 -5.70 -10.37 16.40
C ALA A 330 -6.28 -10.28 14.98
N ALA A 331 -6.58 -9.08 14.53
CA ALA A 331 -7.09 -8.85 13.18
C ALA A 331 -6.03 -9.18 12.12
N THR A 332 -4.76 -8.86 12.38
CA THR A 332 -3.64 -9.16 11.49
C THR A 332 -2.60 -10.04 12.19
N THR A 333 -2.24 -11.15 11.54
CA THR A 333 -1.16 -12.03 11.96
C THR A 333 -0.15 -12.19 10.84
N PHE A 334 1.13 -11.90 11.12
CA PHE A 334 2.25 -12.23 10.24
C PHE A 334 2.71 -13.65 10.58
N LEU A 335 2.42 -14.59 9.69
CA LEU A 335 2.68 -16.01 9.84
C LEU A 335 3.85 -16.42 8.96
N SER A 336 4.94 -16.89 9.55
CA SER A 336 6.09 -17.47 8.84
C SER A 336 6.19 -18.97 9.10
N ALA A 337 6.51 -19.73 8.08
CA ALA A 337 6.74 -21.18 8.21
C ALA A 337 7.99 -21.50 9.04
N SER A 338 8.98 -20.62 9.04
CA SER A 338 10.25 -20.74 9.76
C SER A 338 10.91 -19.38 9.98
N LEU A 339 12.08 -19.38 10.62
CA LEU A 339 12.92 -18.17 10.78
C LEU A 339 13.80 -17.86 9.54
N ASP A 340 13.77 -18.72 8.50
CA ASP A 340 14.56 -18.55 7.28
C ASP A 340 13.96 -17.48 6.33
N GLU A 341 14.46 -16.26 6.40
CA GLU A 341 14.09 -15.16 5.51
C GLU A 341 14.31 -15.49 4.01
N GLN A 342 15.32 -16.32 3.70
CA GLN A 342 15.60 -16.70 2.31
C GLN A 342 14.54 -17.63 1.73
N SER A 343 13.81 -18.39 2.56
CA SER A 343 12.68 -19.19 2.11
C SER A 343 11.57 -18.29 1.55
N VAL A 344 11.36 -17.12 2.16
CA VAL A 344 10.36 -16.14 1.69
C VAL A 344 10.72 -15.60 0.31
N LEU A 345 12.00 -15.29 0.09
CA LEU A 345 12.47 -14.85 -1.23
C LEU A 345 12.28 -15.94 -2.29
N ARG A 346 12.64 -17.20 -1.98
CA ARG A 346 12.42 -18.33 -2.92
C ARG A 346 10.95 -18.50 -3.25
N GLY A 347 10.07 -18.50 -2.25
CA GLY A 347 8.62 -18.64 -2.44
C GLY A 347 8.00 -17.50 -3.23
N ALA A 348 8.52 -16.26 -3.10
CA ALA A 348 8.04 -15.12 -3.88
C ALA A 348 8.26 -15.26 -5.40
N TYR A 349 9.25 -16.05 -5.81
CA TYR A 349 9.61 -16.32 -7.22
C TYR A 349 9.33 -17.77 -7.65
N SER A 350 8.55 -18.54 -6.87
CA SER A 350 8.25 -19.93 -7.17
C SER A 350 6.76 -20.24 -7.05
N LEU A 351 6.28 -21.17 -7.88
CA LEU A 351 4.92 -21.73 -7.77
C LEU A 351 4.95 -23.17 -7.25
N THR A 352 6.13 -23.72 -7.02
CA THR A 352 6.32 -25.11 -6.58
C THR A 352 6.87 -25.23 -5.16
N GLU A 353 7.48 -24.15 -4.63
CA GLU A 353 7.90 -24.12 -3.22
C GLU A 353 6.67 -23.99 -2.30
N PRO A 354 6.69 -24.65 -1.13
CA PRO A 354 5.67 -24.44 -0.11
C PRO A 354 5.58 -22.95 0.28
N CYS A 355 4.37 -22.48 0.61
CA CYS A 355 4.16 -21.10 1.03
C CYS A 355 4.95 -20.79 2.32
N PRO A 356 5.93 -19.89 2.30
CA PRO A 356 6.81 -19.66 3.44
C PRO A 356 6.31 -18.58 4.40
N PHE A 357 5.38 -17.74 3.94
CA PHE A 357 4.91 -16.56 4.67
C PHE A 357 3.52 -16.14 4.23
N LEU A 358 2.68 -15.77 5.20
CA LEU A 358 1.36 -15.20 4.99
C LEU A 358 1.13 -13.98 5.88
N ILE A 359 0.45 -12.99 5.33
CA ILE A 359 -0.33 -12.05 6.13
C ILE A 359 -1.72 -12.68 6.25
N VAL A 360 -2.10 -13.09 7.46
CA VAL A 360 -3.43 -13.62 7.76
C VAL A 360 -4.26 -12.50 8.35
N THR A 361 -5.27 -12.05 7.64
CA THR A 361 -6.19 -11.00 8.10
C THR A 361 -7.56 -11.59 8.34
N CYS A 362 -8.03 -11.50 9.59
CA CYS A 362 -9.39 -11.84 10.00
C CYS A 362 -10.15 -10.55 10.30
N TYR A 363 -10.97 -10.12 9.37
CA TYR A 363 -11.63 -8.81 9.44
C TYR A 363 -12.67 -8.74 10.55
N ASP A 364 -13.37 -9.84 10.81
CA ASP A 364 -14.50 -9.87 11.75
C ASP A 364 -14.07 -10.08 13.23
N VAL A 365 -12.77 -10.00 13.55
CA VAL A 365 -12.30 -9.80 14.94
C VAL A 365 -12.90 -8.51 15.51
N GLN A 366 -13.16 -7.53 14.63
CA GLN A 366 -13.93 -6.34 14.89
C GLN A 366 -15.19 -6.31 14.00
N PRO A 367 -16.22 -5.50 14.33
CA PRO A 367 -17.49 -5.46 13.55
C PRO A 367 -17.32 -4.68 12.24
N THR A 368 -16.51 -5.16 11.32
CA THR A 368 -16.23 -4.52 10.02
C THR A 368 -17.37 -4.62 9.01
N GLY A 369 -18.28 -5.60 9.18
CA GLY A 369 -19.49 -5.75 8.35
C GLY A 369 -19.33 -6.62 7.11
N PHE A 370 -18.21 -7.33 6.92
CA PHE A 370 -17.94 -8.12 5.72
C PHE A 370 -18.64 -9.48 5.69
N ALA A 371 -18.78 -10.13 6.85
CA ALA A 371 -19.38 -11.46 6.93
C ALA A 371 -20.74 -11.44 7.62
N PRO A 372 -21.62 -12.41 7.34
CA PRO A 372 -22.83 -12.61 8.10
C PRO A 372 -22.55 -12.91 9.57
N LYS A 373 -23.54 -12.63 10.44
CA LYS A 373 -23.41 -12.90 11.87
C LYS A 373 -23.07 -14.37 12.14
N GLY A 374 -22.01 -14.61 12.89
CA GLY A 374 -21.52 -15.95 13.24
C GLY A 374 -20.51 -16.50 12.23
N CYS A 375 -20.27 -15.80 11.14
CA CYS A 375 -19.27 -16.12 10.14
C CYS A 375 -18.10 -15.14 10.18
N THR A 376 -17.07 -15.37 9.39
CA THR A 376 -15.96 -14.43 9.25
C THR A 376 -15.37 -14.45 7.84
N GLN A 377 -14.81 -13.31 7.44
CA GLN A 377 -13.94 -13.21 6.29
C GLN A 377 -12.49 -13.32 6.74
N VAL A 378 -11.75 -14.25 6.12
CA VAL A 378 -10.30 -14.41 6.30
C VAL A 378 -9.61 -14.21 4.95
N VAL A 379 -8.53 -13.44 4.93
CA VAL A 379 -7.68 -13.31 3.75
C VAL A 379 -6.26 -13.78 4.08
N LEU A 380 -5.76 -14.71 3.25
CA LEU A 380 -4.39 -15.20 3.30
C LEU A 380 -3.62 -14.52 2.17
N SER A 381 -2.66 -13.66 2.50
CA SER A 381 -1.89 -12.92 1.48
C SER A 381 -0.42 -13.31 1.51
N ALA A 382 0.07 -13.88 0.42
CA ALA A 382 1.48 -14.17 0.20
C ALA A 382 2.09 -13.18 -0.80
N ILE A 383 3.27 -12.65 -0.49
CA ILE A 383 4.02 -11.82 -1.44
C ILE A 383 4.54 -12.70 -2.56
N GLN A 384 4.23 -12.32 -3.81
CA GLN A 384 4.69 -13.02 -5.01
C GLN A 384 5.00 -12.02 -6.13
N TYR A 385 5.94 -12.36 -7.00
CA TYR A 385 6.21 -11.63 -8.23
C TYR A 385 5.41 -12.24 -9.41
N ALA A 386 5.22 -11.44 -10.47
CA ALA A 386 4.39 -11.87 -11.60
C ALA A 386 5.08 -12.87 -12.53
N GLU A 387 6.41 -12.84 -12.60
CA GLU A 387 7.19 -13.59 -13.59
C GLU A 387 6.90 -15.11 -13.61
N PRO A 388 6.78 -15.81 -12.46
CA PRO A 388 6.41 -17.21 -12.47
C PRO A 388 5.02 -17.47 -13.08
N TRP A 389 4.07 -16.57 -12.80
CA TRP A 389 2.70 -16.67 -13.32
C TRP A 389 2.61 -16.31 -14.81
N GLU A 390 3.38 -15.33 -15.27
CA GLU A 390 3.46 -14.91 -16.68
C GLU A 390 4.14 -15.95 -17.56
N SER A 391 4.97 -16.80 -16.95
CA SER A 391 5.71 -17.87 -17.65
C SER A 391 4.89 -19.16 -17.81
N LEU A 392 3.72 -19.28 -17.17
CA LEU A 392 2.86 -20.46 -17.29
C LEU A 392 2.21 -20.56 -18.66
N ALA A 393 2.09 -21.79 -19.17
CA ALA A 393 1.16 -22.05 -20.25
C ALA A 393 -0.29 -21.83 -19.79
N PRO A 394 -1.18 -21.33 -20.65
CA PRO A 394 -2.57 -21.04 -20.27
C PRO A 394 -3.30 -22.25 -19.66
N GLU A 395 -3.02 -23.45 -20.13
CA GLU A 395 -3.59 -24.71 -19.66
C GLU A 395 -3.14 -25.07 -18.22
N ASP A 396 -1.96 -24.63 -17.80
CA ASP A 396 -1.40 -24.93 -16.48
C ASP A 396 -1.86 -23.96 -15.40
N TYR A 397 -2.45 -22.80 -15.79
CA TYR A 397 -2.80 -21.73 -14.86
C TYR A 397 -3.78 -22.17 -13.77
N ALA A 398 -4.81 -22.94 -14.13
CA ALA A 398 -5.81 -23.39 -13.16
C ALA A 398 -5.22 -24.35 -12.11
N ALA A 399 -4.34 -25.25 -12.54
CA ALA A 399 -3.66 -26.20 -11.65
C ALA A 399 -2.68 -25.47 -10.72
N ALA A 400 -1.89 -24.53 -11.25
CA ALA A 400 -0.99 -23.69 -10.44
C ALA A 400 -1.77 -22.85 -9.41
N LYS A 401 -2.91 -22.27 -9.81
CA LYS A 401 -3.80 -21.52 -8.91
C LYS A 401 -4.31 -22.40 -7.76
N ALA A 402 -4.76 -23.63 -8.05
CA ALA A 402 -5.21 -24.57 -7.05
C ALA A 402 -4.08 -24.97 -6.09
N SER A 403 -2.89 -25.33 -6.62
CA SER A 403 -1.72 -25.68 -5.81
C SER A 403 -1.26 -24.53 -4.90
N CYS A 404 -1.30 -23.30 -5.40
CA CYS A 404 -0.97 -22.12 -4.59
C CYS A 404 -1.96 -21.94 -3.43
N ALA A 405 -3.26 -22.10 -3.67
CA ALA A 405 -4.29 -22.01 -2.63
C ALA A 405 -4.09 -23.09 -1.56
N GLU A 406 -3.87 -24.33 -1.97
CA GLU A 406 -3.60 -25.45 -1.05
C GLU A 406 -2.37 -25.20 -0.18
N SER A 407 -1.27 -24.72 -0.78
CA SER A 407 -0.05 -24.42 -0.05
C SER A 407 -0.23 -23.27 0.97
N GLN A 408 -1.07 -22.27 0.66
CA GLN A 408 -1.42 -21.22 1.62
C GLN A 408 -2.29 -21.76 2.76
N LEU A 409 -3.23 -22.66 2.47
CA LEU A 409 -4.07 -23.29 3.48
C LEU A 409 -3.24 -24.21 4.40
N ASP A 410 -2.28 -24.97 3.86
CA ASP A 410 -1.39 -25.81 4.66
C ASP A 410 -0.63 -24.99 5.72
N LEU A 411 -0.12 -23.83 5.34
CA LEU A 411 0.54 -22.93 6.29
C LEU A 411 -0.46 -22.30 7.26
N ALA A 412 -1.62 -21.85 6.78
CA ALA A 412 -2.63 -21.20 7.61
C ALA A 412 -3.18 -22.13 8.70
N GLU A 413 -3.32 -23.45 8.44
CA GLU A 413 -3.77 -24.43 9.43
C GLU A 413 -2.79 -24.66 10.56
N THR A 414 -1.53 -24.27 10.43
CA THR A 414 -0.58 -24.25 11.58
C THR A 414 -0.96 -23.17 12.60
N LEU A 415 -1.64 -22.10 12.18
CA LEU A 415 -2.16 -21.03 13.04
C LEU A 415 -3.61 -21.32 13.48
N VAL A 416 -4.44 -21.82 12.57
CA VAL A 416 -5.89 -22.04 12.74
C VAL A 416 -6.23 -23.48 12.34
N PRO A 417 -6.01 -24.47 13.22
CA PRO A 417 -6.38 -25.86 12.94
C PRO A 417 -7.86 -26.02 12.64
N GLY A 418 -8.19 -26.72 11.55
CA GLY A 418 -9.57 -26.95 11.12
C GLY A 418 -10.18 -25.80 10.31
N LEU A 419 -9.37 -24.81 9.87
CA LEU A 419 -9.84 -23.73 9.01
C LEU A 419 -10.53 -24.26 7.75
N ARG A 420 -9.97 -25.29 7.10
CA ARG A 420 -10.50 -25.89 5.87
C ARG A 420 -11.93 -26.40 6.02
N ASP A 421 -12.25 -27.00 7.17
CA ASP A 421 -13.56 -27.62 7.41
C ASP A 421 -14.69 -26.60 7.50
N ALA A 422 -14.36 -25.34 7.80
CA ALA A 422 -15.31 -24.24 7.94
C ALA A 422 -15.41 -23.34 6.70
N ILE A 423 -14.64 -23.58 5.63
CA ILE A 423 -14.68 -22.77 4.41
C ILE A 423 -16.00 -23.01 3.66
N GLU A 424 -16.75 -21.93 3.40
CA GLU A 424 -17.94 -21.91 2.57
C GLU A 424 -17.67 -21.32 1.18
N GLU A 425 -16.87 -20.25 1.11
CA GLU A 425 -16.47 -19.58 -0.13
C GLU A 425 -14.95 -19.43 -0.18
N ALA A 426 -14.37 -19.62 -1.36
CA ALA A 426 -12.94 -19.43 -1.60
C ALA A 426 -12.66 -18.86 -2.98
N GLU A 427 -11.86 -17.79 -3.04
CA GLU A 427 -11.39 -17.21 -4.31
C GLU A 427 -9.91 -16.83 -4.18
N LEU A 428 -9.05 -17.35 -5.06
CA LEU A 428 -7.64 -16.93 -5.11
C LEU A 428 -7.42 -15.87 -6.19
N ALA A 429 -6.98 -14.69 -5.81
CA ALA A 429 -6.37 -13.72 -6.71
C ALA A 429 -4.87 -13.96 -6.83
N THR A 430 -4.34 -13.89 -8.05
CA THR A 430 -2.91 -14.03 -8.37
C THR A 430 -2.34 -12.69 -8.83
N PRO A 431 -1.02 -12.54 -9.01
CA PRO A 431 -0.43 -11.37 -9.67
C PRO A 431 -1.08 -11.00 -11.00
N LEU A 432 -1.52 -11.99 -11.79
CA LEU A 432 -2.24 -11.73 -13.05
C LEU A 432 -3.65 -11.19 -12.81
N THR A 433 -4.32 -11.56 -11.72
CA THR A 433 -5.60 -10.98 -11.31
C THR A 433 -5.42 -9.50 -10.98
N PHE A 434 -4.43 -9.14 -10.16
CA PHE A 434 -4.12 -7.74 -9.86
C PHE A 434 -3.76 -6.96 -11.12
N LYS A 435 -2.89 -7.50 -11.99
CA LYS A 435 -2.55 -6.89 -13.28
C LYS A 435 -3.77 -6.59 -14.13
N ARG A 436 -4.71 -7.54 -14.24
CA ARG A 436 -5.95 -7.42 -15.03
C ARG A 436 -6.85 -6.28 -14.51
N TYR A 437 -7.11 -6.25 -13.20
CA TYR A 437 -8.06 -5.31 -12.63
C TYR A 437 -7.49 -3.91 -12.42
N THR A 438 -6.23 -3.81 -12.01
CA THR A 438 -5.62 -2.51 -11.68
C THR A 438 -4.78 -1.92 -12.82
N ASN A 439 -4.50 -2.69 -13.87
CA ASN A 439 -3.61 -2.32 -14.99
C ASN A 439 -2.18 -1.95 -14.55
N GLN A 440 -1.76 -2.47 -13.39
CA GLN A 440 -0.41 -2.26 -12.87
C GLN A 440 0.59 -3.21 -13.54
N PRO A 441 1.76 -2.73 -14.01
CA PRO A 441 2.83 -3.60 -14.50
C PRO A 441 3.19 -4.68 -13.46
N GLY A 442 3.23 -5.94 -13.89
CA GLY A 442 3.49 -7.08 -13.00
C GLY A 442 2.43 -7.30 -11.91
N GLY A 443 1.28 -6.60 -11.96
CA GLY A 443 0.31 -6.60 -10.85
C GLY A 443 0.87 -6.00 -9.55
N ALA A 444 1.93 -5.18 -9.64
CA ALA A 444 2.65 -4.63 -8.50
C ALA A 444 1.71 -3.85 -7.55
N ILE A 445 1.76 -4.19 -6.25
CA ILE A 445 0.87 -3.59 -5.24
C ILE A 445 1.43 -2.30 -4.65
N TYR A 446 2.75 -2.08 -4.72
CA TYR A 446 3.44 -0.90 -4.18
C TYR A 446 4.15 -0.04 -5.25
N GLY A 447 3.92 -0.30 -6.53
CA GLY A 447 4.59 0.40 -7.63
C GLY A 447 5.95 -0.22 -7.98
N PHE A 448 7.02 0.59 -7.97
CA PHE A 448 8.37 0.07 -8.16
C PHE A 448 8.84 -0.77 -6.97
N ASP A 449 9.81 -1.64 -7.23
CA ASP A 449 10.50 -2.41 -6.18
C ASP A 449 11.09 -1.45 -5.12
N GLN A 450 10.95 -1.81 -3.85
CA GLN A 450 11.39 -0.97 -2.71
C GLN A 450 12.77 -1.38 -2.21
N ASP A 451 13.64 -1.79 -3.12
CA ASP A 451 15.04 -2.05 -2.80
C ASP A 451 15.73 -0.78 -2.29
N ILE A 452 16.80 -0.92 -1.50
CA ILE A 452 17.54 0.22 -0.96
C ILE A 452 18.00 1.20 -2.04
N THR A 453 18.36 0.71 -3.22
CA THR A 453 18.77 1.54 -4.37
C THR A 453 17.60 2.21 -5.08
N ASP A 454 16.38 1.67 -4.89
CA ASP A 454 15.12 2.19 -5.45
C ASP A 454 14.27 2.90 -4.39
N SER A 455 14.80 3.12 -3.18
CA SER A 455 14.12 3.90 -2.15
C SER A 455 13.70 5.26 -2.69
N TRP A 456 12.49 5.65 -2.37
CA TRP A 456 11.91 6.93 -2.77
C TRP A 456 12.79 8.15 -2.40
N LEU A 457 13.70 8.00 -1.44
CA LEU A 457 14.69 9.03 -1.08
C LEU A 457 15.59 9.45 -2.23
N PHE A 458 15.78 8.58 -3.21
CA PHE A 458 16.64 8.83 -4.38
C PHE A 458 15.84 9.22 -5.62
N HIS A 459 14.49 9.26 -5.53
CA HIS A 459 13.59 9.45 -6.68
C HIS A 459 12.67 10.65 -6.52
N ASP A 460 13.19 11.78 -6.07
CA ASP A 460 12.47 13.06 -6.01
C ASP A 460 12.02 13.56 -7.39
N GLU A 461 12.64 13.06 -8.46
CA GLU A 461 12.22 13.31 -9.85
C GLU A 461 10.78 12.87 -10.11
N ASP A 462 10.35 11.77 -9.46
CA ASP A 462 8.98 11.25 -9.58
C ASP A 462 7.95 12.25 -9.04
N LEU A 463 8.39 13.15 -8.17
CA LEU A 463 7.57 14.20 -7.59
C LEU A 463 7.53 15.48 -8.45
N LYS A 464 8.42 15.62 -9.44
CA LYS A 464 8.46 16.79 -10.31
C LYS A 464 7.40 16.71 -11.40
N GLN A 465 6.94 17.86 -11.85
CA GLN A 465 6.13 17.99 -13.05
C GLN A 465 7.03 17.98 -14.28
N ASN A 466 7.41 16.76 -14.74
CA ASN A 466 8.37 16.59 -15.83
C ASN A 466 7.81 17.00 -17.21
N VAL A 467 6.49 17.02 -17.35
CA VAL A 467 5.77 17.53 -18.53
C VAL A 467 4.84 18.63 -18.05
N PRO A 468 4.95 19.87 -18.56
CA PRO A 468 4.03 20.94 -18.19
C PRO A 468 2.56 20.51 -18.41
N GLY A 469 1.67 20.90 -17.50
CA GLY A 469 0.25 20.50 -17.55
C GLY A 469 -0.02 19.04 -17.20
N LEU A 470 0.98 18.23 -16.77
CA LEU A 470 0.81 16.84 -16.35
C LEU A 470 1.36 16.60 -14.95
N LEU A 471 0.53 16.12 -14.03
CA LEU A 471 0.90 15.70 -12.68
C LEU A 471 0.68 14.18 -12.51
N LEU A 472 1.58 13.51 -11.81
CA LEU A 472 1.43 12.10 -11.45
C LEU A 472 1.09 11.94 -9.97
N THR A 473 0.15 11.04 -9.63
CA THR A 473 -0.30 10.81 -8.24
C THR A 473 -0.43 9.34 -7.88
N SER A 474 0.10 8.44 -8.71
CA SER A 474 0.01 6.99 -8.47
C SER A 474 1.02 6.49 -7.43
N ASN A 475 0.81 5.25 -6.96
CA ASN A 475 1.77 4.52 -6.12
C ASN A 475 3.17 4.35 -6.77
N TRP A 476 3.31 4.60 -8.06
CA TRP A 476 4.59 4.60 -8.78
C TRP A 476 5.43 5.86 -8.58
N THR A 477 4.89 6.85 -7.88
CA THR A 477 5.60 8.09 -7.52
C THR A 477 5.80 8.24 -6.01
N THR A 478 5.48 7.18 -5.23
CA THR A 478 5.59 7.17 -3.76
C THR A 478 6.12 5.81 -3.30
N SER A 479 6.13 5.56 -1.98
CA SER A 479 6.42 4.24 -1.42
C SER A 479 5.23 3.27 -1.48
N GLY A 480 4.14 3.62 -2.20
CA GLY A 480 2.94 2.81 -2.27
C GLY A 480 2.10 2.77 -0.99
N GLY A 481 1.03 1.97 -1.01
CA GLY A 481 0.09 1.80 0.10
C GLY A 481 -0.91 2.95 0.26
N TYR A 482 -1.95 2.73 1.06
CA TYR A 482 -3.09 3.66 1.24
C TYR A 482 -2.66 5.02 1.77
N ASN A 483 -1.94 5.03 2.90
CA ASN A 483 -1.50 6.27 3.56
C ASN A 483 -0.64 7.12 2.64
N SER A 484 0.41 6.51 2.05
CA SER A 484 1.35 7.25 1.19
C SER A 484 0.66 7.85 -0.03
N ASN A 485 -0.26 7.11 -0.67
CA ASN A 485 -0.96 7.59 -1.85
C ASN A 485 -1.90 8.75 -1.53
N LEU A 486 -2.72 8.61 -0.50
CA LEU A 486 -3.67 9.66 -0.09
C LEU A 486 -2.94 10.94 0.34
N VAL A 487 -1.97 10.79 1.24
CA VAL A 487 -1.25 11.94 1.80
C VAL A 487 -0.41 12.65 0.73
N THR A 488 0.37 11.91 -0.06
CA THR A 488 1.24 12.52 -1.07
C THR A 488 0.43 13.20 -2.18
N ALA A 489 -0.62 12.55 -2.70
CA ALA A 489 -1.45 13.12 -3.76
C ALA A 489 -2.13 14.41 -3.29
N SER A 490 -2.76 14.40 -2.11
CA SER A 490 -3.41 15.59 -1.55
C SER A 490 -2.41 16.73 -1.33
N ARG A 491 -1.26 16.47 -0.68
CA ARG A 491 -0.26 17.52 -0.39
C ARG A 491 0.35 18.12 -1.66
N ARG A 492 0.57 17.32 -2.70
CA ARG A 492 1.04 17.82 -4.01
C ARG A 492 0.01 18.75 -4.66
N CYS A 493 -1.26 18.36 -4.64
CA CYS A 493 -2.33 19.20 -5.19
C CYS A 493 -2.53 20.51 -4.40
N GLN A 494 -2.40 20.46 -3.07
CA GLN A 494 -2.40 21.67 -2.24
C GLN A 494 -1.23 22.60 -2.57
N GLY A 495 -0.04 22.04 -2.83
CA GLY A 495 1.11 22.80 -3.26
C GLY A 495 0.85 23.57 -4.58
N LEU A 496 0.20 22.93 -5.57
CA LEU A 496 -0.20 23.58 -6.82
C LEU A 496 -1.22 24.70 -6.59
N LEU A 497 -2.25 24.45 -5.78
CA LEU A 497 -3.25 25.47 -5.44
C LEU A 497 -2.61 26.70 -4.76
N ALA A 498 -1.64 26.49 -3.87
CA ALA A 498 -0.92 27.57 -3.18
C ALA A 498 -0.05 28.41 -4.13
N MET A 499 0.43 27.83 -5.23
CA MET A 499 1.20 28.54 -6.28
C MET A 499 0.31 29.24 -7.31
N GLY A 500 -1.01 29.11 -7.21
CA GLY A 500 -1.97 29.66 -8.17
C GLY A 500 -2.02 28.95 -9.52
N GLN A 501 -1.55 27.71 -9.54
CA GLN A 501 -1.53 26.82 -10.72
C GLN A 501 -2.71 25.87 -10.75
#